data_01af1735c1ea5d75084232eb8748e75a
#
_entry.id   01af1735c1ea5d75084232eb8748e75a
#
_cell.length_a   1.000
_cell.length_b   1.000
_cell.length_c   1.000
_cell.angle_alpha   90.00
_cell.angle_beta   90.00
_cell.angle_gamma   90.00
#
_symmetry.space_group_name_H-M   'P 1'
#
loop_
_entity.id
_entity.type
_entity.pdbx_description
1 polymer ?
#
loop_
_entity_poly.entity_id
_entity_poly.type
_entity_poly.pdbx_seq_one_letter_code
_entity_poly.pdbx_strand_id
1 'polypeptide(L)'
;MLSISVKEFLIWKKKQLSKGGDQQTFAVLLDCIGGLTASDLNLMSINLEGKLHLKKKLEFLESVWHDHLLNSCPIQYLCGITFWRDLKLKVTNKVLIPRPETELIVDIVFNIFRNKSEKLYFAELGTGSGAISIALALAYPLSKGVATDIDQDALEIATKNYINSSKQSNLKFCCGNWWSPLESFQGKLDLAISNPPYIPKDTYEKLPKEVKNFEPKVALLGGCLLYTSDAADD
;
A
#
# COMPACT_ATOMS: atom_id res chain seq x y z
N MET A 1 4.37 -18.45 -19.33
CA MET A 1 3.76 -18.92 -18.07
C MET A 1 4.19 -20.35 -17.84
N LEU A 2 4.51 -20.69 -16.61
CA LEU A 2 4.92 -22.04 -16.23
C LEU A 2 3.68 -22.82 -15.79
N SER A 3 3.43 -23.97 -16.37
CA SER A 3 2.29 -24.82 -16.01
C SER A 3 2.73 -25.86 -14.99
N ILE A 4 1.97 -25.99 -13.90
CA ILE A 4 2.18 -26.98 -12.83
C ILE A 4 0.84 -27.61 -12.48
N SER A 5 0.81 -28.88 -12.06
CA SER A 5 -0.42 -29.47 -11.55
C SER A 5 -0.79 -28.90 -10.17
N VAL A 6 -2.08 -28.83 -9.88
CA VAL A 6 -2.58 -28.37 -8.57
C VAL A 6 -2.02 -29.23 -7.44
N LYS A 7 -1.92 -30.56 -7.63
CA LYS A 7 -1.34 -31.49 -6.63
C LYS A 7 0.11 -31.14 -6.30
N GLU A 8 0.96 -30.98 -7.32
CA GLU A 8 2.38 -30.62 -7.12
C GLU A 8 2.54 -29.29 -6.43
N PHE A 9 1.74 -28.28 -6.84
CA PHE A 9 1.74 -26.96 -6.22
C PHE A 9 1.34 -27.03 -4.73
N LEU A 10 0.29 -27.78 -4.38
CA LEU A 10 -0.15 -27.92 -2.99
C LEU A 10 0.89 -28.62 -2.12
N ILE A 11 1.58 -29.64 -2.64
CA ILE A 11 2.69 -30.30 -1.96
C ILE A 11 3.81 -29.30 -1.70
N TRP A 12 4.20 -28.54 -2.73
CA TRP A 12 5.22 -27.50 -2.62
C TRP A 12 4.81 -26.42 -1.61
N LYS A 13 3.57 -25.88 -1.69
CA LYS A 13 3.03 -24.88 -0.75
C LYS A 13 3.10 -25.38 0.69
N LYS A 14 2.65 -26.62 0.95
CA LYS A 14 2.71 -27.22 2.27
C LYS A 14 4.16 -27.32 2.79
N LYS A 15 5.10 -27.71 1.93
CA LYS A 15 6.53 -27.75 2.27
C LYS A 15 7.07 -26.36 2.62
N GLN A 16 6.68 -25.30 1.91
CA GLN A 16 7.15 -23.96 2.23
C GLN A 16 6.59 -23.48 3.58
N LEU A 17 5.29 -23.64 3.81
CA LEU A 17 4.65 -23.24 5.06
C LEU A 17 5.14 -24.05 6.28
N SER A 18 5.61 -25.27 6.09
CA SER A 18 6.22 -26.06 7.20
C SER A 18 7.59 -25.52 7.63
N LYS A 19 8.23 -24.63 6.85
CA LYS A 19 9.47 -23.95 7.21
C LYS A 19 9.22 -22.72 8.11
N GLY A 20 7.98 -22.25 8.21
CA GLY A 20 7.55 -21.09 9.01
C GLY A 20 6.70 -20.11 8.21
N GLY A 21 6.30 -19.03 8.87
CA GLY A 21 5.40 -18.01 8.32
C GLY A 21 3.93 -18.42 8.34
N ASP A 22 3.06 -17.53 7.91
CA ASP A 22 1.62 -17.72 7.90
C ASP A 22 1.04 -17.81 6.48
N GLN A 23 -0.18 -18.34 6.38
CA GLN A 23 -0.84 -18.55 5.09
C GLN A 23 -1.22 -17.24 4.38
N GLN A 24 -1.51 -16.17 5.13
CA GLN A 24 -1.94 -14.90 4.56
C GLN A 24 -0.76 -14.22 3.88
N THR A 25 0.38 -14.13 4.55
CA THR A 25 1.63 -13.61 3.98
C THR A 25 2.09 -14.43 2.77
N PHE A 26 1.94 -15.77 2.82
CA PHE A 26 2.25 -16.61 1.67
C PHE A 26 1.30 -16.38 0.48
N ALA A 27 0.02 -16.13 0.75
CA ALA A 27 -0.95 -15.75 -0.29
C ALA A 27 -0.59 -14.41 -0.95
N VAL A 28 -0.11 -13.43 -0.18
CA VAL A 28 0.39 -12.16 -0.71
C VAL A 28 1.57 -12.38 -1.67
N LEU A 29 2.53 -13.25 -1.33
CA LEU A 29 3.62 -13.62 -2.24
C LEU A 29 3.09 -14.16 -3.57
N LEU A 30 2.12 -15.08 -3.49
CA LEU A 30 1.55 -15.73 -4.69
C LEU A 30 0.77 -14.73 -5.54
N ASP A 31 0.03 -13.81 -4.94
CA ASP A 31 -0.72 -12.78 -5.65
C ASP A 31 0.22 -11.75 -6.29
N CYS A 32 1.17 -11.22 -5.52
CA CYS A 32 2.09 -10.19 -6.00
C CYS A 32 2.95 -10.64 -7.18
N ILE A 33 3.60 -11.78 -7.06
CA ILE A 33 4.59 -12.24 -8.06
C ILE A 33 4.35 -13.64 -8.62
N GLY A 34 3.62 -14.49 -7.91
CA GLY A 34 3.23 -15.82 -8.37
C GLY A 34 2.19 -15.79 -9.50
N GLY A 35 1.33 -14.78 -9.47
CA GLY A 35 0.21 -14.61 -10.42
C GLY A 35 -0.99 -15.49 -10.10
N LEU A 36 -1.18 -15.83 -8.82
CA LEU A 36 -2.31 -16.59 -8.31
C LEU A 36 -3.08 -15.72 -7.33
N THR A 37 -4.30 -15.38 -7.69
CA THR A 37 -5.22 -14.60 -6.85
C THR A 37 -5.83 -15.44 -5.71
N ALA A 38 -6.47 -14.78 -4.75
CA ALA A 38 -7.24 -15.48 -3.71
C ALA A 38 -8.33 -16.40 -4.30
N SER A 39 -8.95 -15.99 -5.41
CA SER A 39 -9.94 -16.82 -6.13
C SER A 39 -9.29 -18.08 -6.71
N ASP A 40 -8.10 -17.97 -7.29
CA ASP A 40 -7.37 -19.13 -7.81
C ASP A 40 -7.03 -20.10 -6.67
N LEU A 41 -6.57 -19.59 -5.53
CA LEU A 41 -6.26 -20.39 -4.35
C LEU A 41 -7.48 -21.13 -3.80
N ASN A 42 -8.66 -20.51 -3.82
CA ASN A 42 -9.91 -21.15 -3.41
C ASN A 42 -10.36 -22.24 -4.40
N LEU A 43 -10.24 -21.99 -5.70
CA LEU A 43 -10.60 -22.98 -6.73
C LEU A 43 -9.73 -24.23 -6.70
N MET A 44 -8.48 -24.15 -6.23
CA MET A 44 -7.60 -25.30 -6.07
C MET A 44 -8.16 -26.36 -5.10
N SER A 45 -8.92 -25.94 -4.08
CA SER A 45 -9.53 -26.87 -3.14
C SER A 45 -10.67 -27.70 -3.77
N ILE A 46 -11.23 -27.22 -4.87
CA ILE A 46 -12.35 -27.83 -5.57
C ILE A 46 -11.86 -28.70 -6.75
N ASN A 47 -10.78 -28.30 -7.43
CA ASN A 47 -10.28 -29.00 -8.61
C ASN A 47 -8.81 -29.41 -8.46
N LEU A 48 -8.57 -30.54 -7.84
CA LEU A 48 -7.22 -31.09 -7.60
C LEU A 48 -6.51 -31.63 -8.86
N GLU A 49 -7.25 -31.96 -9.89
CA GLU A 49 -6.70 -32.50 -11.16
C GLU A 49 -6.35 -31.37 -12.16
N GLY A 50 -6.61 -30.13 -11.78
CA GLY A 50 -6.37 -28.97 -12.61
C GLY A 50 -4.89 -28.63 -12.80
N LYS A 51 -4.63 -27.66 -13.69
CA LYS A 51 -3.31 -27.05 -13.90
C LYS A 51 -3.36 -25.58 -13.52
N LEU A 52 -2.26 -25.11 -12.97
CA LEU A 52 -2.01 -23.71 -12.62
C LEU A 52 -0.99 -23.09 -13.55
N HIS A 53 -1.13 -21.80 -13.78
CA HIS A 53 -0.20 -21.01 -14.56
C HIS A 53 0.50 -20.00 -13.66
N LEU A 54 1.77 -20.24 -13.36
CA LEU A 54 2.59 -19.35 -12.55
C LEU A 54 3.31 -18.34 -13.44
N LYS A 55 3.43 -17.10 -12.95
CA LYS A 55 4.25 -16.05 -13.58
C LYS A 55 5.74 -16.23 -13.31
N LYS A 56 6.09 -16.89 -12.20
CA LYS A 56 7.48 -17.15 -11.76
C LYS A 56 7.67 -18.62 -11.47
N LYS A 57 8.93 -19.08 -11.56
CA LYS A 57 9.32 -20.45 -11.18
C LYS A 57 9.16 -20.66 -9.67
N LEU A 58 8.88 -21.90 -9.26
CA LEU A 58 8.77 -22.25 -7.84
C LEU A 58 10.05 -21.95 -7.06
N GLU A 59 11.22 -22.17 -7.65
CA GLU A 59 12.52 -21.90 -7.02
C GLU A 59 12.68 -20.40 -6.71
N PHE A 60 12.17 -19.52 -7.58
CA PHE A 60 12.19 -18.08 -7.33
C PHE A 60 11.22 -17.67 -6.21
N LEU A 61 10.01 -18.23 -6.22
CA LEU A 61 9.03 -18.00 -5.14
C LEU A 61 9.56 -18.53 -3.80
N GLU A 62 10.23 -19.67 -3.81
CA GLU A 62 10.88 -20.26 -2.64
C GLU A 62 12.01 -19.36 -2.11
N SER A 63 12.85 -18.79 -2.99
CA SER A 63 13.91 -17.88 -2.56
C SER A 63 13.37 -16.63 -1.89
N VAL A 64 12.31 -16.02 -2.45
CA VAL A 64 11.66 -14.84 -1.85
C VAL A 64 11.01 -15.19 -0.50
N TRP A 65 10.36 -16.35 -0.40
CA TRP A 65 9.79 -16.83 0.85
C TRP A 65 10.86 -17.08 1.92
N HIS A 66 11.98 -17.69 1.52
CA HIS A 66 13.11 -17.93 2.42
C HIS A 66 13.71 -16.61 2.92
N ASP A 67 13.88 -15.61 2.05
CA ASP A 67 14.37 -14.29 2.43
C ASP A 67 13.43 -13.60 3.44
N HIS A 68 12.11 -13.72 3.24
CA HIS A 68 11.11 -13.25 4.20
C HIS A 68 11.31 -13.90 5.58
N LEU A 69 11.38 -15.24 5.62
CA LEU A 69 11.53 -15.99 6.89
C LEU A 69 12.85 -15.71 7.60
N LEU A 70 13.94 -15.60 6.85
CA LEU A 70 15.29 -15.41 7.42
C LEU A 70 15.49 -13.99 7.96
N ASN A 71 15.07 -12.99 7.19
CA ASN A 71 15.36 -11.60 7.47
C ASN A 71 14.21 -10.84 8.12
N SER A 72 13.01 -11.45 8.24
CA SER A 72 11.77 -10.77 8.65
C SER A 72 11.46 -9.54 7.78
N CYS A 73 11.86 -9.54 6.50
CA CYS A 73 11.55 -8.47 5.58
C CYS A 73 10.09 -8.61 5.11
N PRO A 74 9.26 -7.54 5.16
CA PRO A 74 7.89 -7.59 4.67
C PRO A 74 7.83 -8.13 3.24
N ILE A 75 6.94 -9.08 3.00
CA ILE A 75 6.85 -9.76 1.70
C ILE A 75 6.55 -8.78 0.57
N GLN A 76 5.80 -7.71 0.84
CA GLN A 76 5.48 -6.66 -0.12
C GLN A 76 6.74 -5.92 -0.60
N TYR A 77 7.72 -5.69 0.28
CA TYR A 77 8.99 -5.06 -0.12
C TYR A 77 9.85 -6.01 -0.96
N LEU A 78 9.89 -7.30 -0.62
CA LEU A 78 10.58 -8.31 -1.44
C LEU A 78 9.94 -8.46 -2.81
N CYS A 79 8.61 -8.36 -2.90
CA CYS A 79 7.88 -8.36 -4.16
C CYS A 79 7.98 -7.02 -4.91
N GLY A 80 8.30 -5.91 -4.22
CA GLY A 80 8.33 -4.55 -4.74
C GLY A 80 6.95 -3.97 -5.06
N ILE A 81 5.87 -4.68 -4.70
CA ILE A 81 4.48 -4.27 -4.95
C ILE A 81 3.56 -4.73 -3.83
N THR A 82 2.43 -4.03 -3.70
CA THR A 82 1.28 -4.44 -2.91
C THR A 82 -0.01 -4.14 -3.66
N PHE A 83 -1.08 -4.87 -3.31
CA PHE A 83 -2.43 -4.53 -3.75
C PHE A 83 -3.15 -3.82 -2.62
N TRP A 84 -3.86 -2.75 -2.96
CA TRP A 84 -4.66 -1.98 -2.02
C TRP A 84 -5.88 -1.43 -2.76
N ARG A 85 -7.10 -1.81 -2.34
CA ARG A 85 -8.31 -1.67 -3.15
C ARG A 85 -8.06 -2.26 -4.56
N ASP A 86 -8.45 -1.55 -5.59
CA ASP A 86 -8.23 -1.93 -6.99
C ASP A 86 -6.87 -1.48 -7.55
N LEU A 87 -5.98 -0.96 -6.67
CA LEU A 87 -4.69 -0.44 -7.06
C LEU A 87 -3.58 -1.48 -6.87
N LYS A 88 -2.71 -1.58 -7.87
CA LYS A 88 -1.43 -2.24 -7.77
C LYS A 88 -0.35 -1.19 -7.55
N LEU A 89 0.16 -1.08 -6.34
CA LEU A 89 1.09 -0.04 -5.93
C LEU A 89 2.51 -0.59 -5.81
N LYS A 90 3.48 0.12 -6.35
CA LYS A 90 4.90 -0.10 -6.06
C LYS A 90 5.17 0.35 -4.64
N VAL A 91 5.91 -0.48 -3.88
CA VAL A 91 6.35 -0.17 -2.52
C VAL A 91 7.81 -0.54 -2.34
N THR A 92 8.50 0.22 -1.52
CA THR A 92 9.87 -0.03 -1.06
C THR A 92 9.98 0.45 0.39
N ASN A 93 11.11 0.23 1.04
CA ASN A 93 11.38 0.73 2.39
C ASN A 93 11.37 2.27 2.54
N LYS A 94 11.01 3.00 1.47
CA LYS A 94 10.83 4.47 1.47
C LYS A 94 9.38 4.91 1.72
N VAL A 95 8.44 3.99 1.63
CA VAL A 95 7.01 4.27 1.86
C VAL A 95 6.40 3.25 2.79
N LEU A 96 5.48 3.68 3.64
CA LEU A 96 4.65 2.77 4.43
C LEU A 96 3.88 1.83 3.49
N ILE A 97 3.84 0.54 3.82
CA ILE A 97 2.94 -0.39 3.13
C ILE A 97 1.50 0.02 3.47
N PRO A 98 0.67 0.38 2.48
CA PRO A 98 -0.71 0.80 2.72
C PRO A 98 -1.48 -0.25 3.52
N ARG A 99 -2.14 0.21 4.59
CA ARG A 99 -2.91 -0.67 5.48
C ARG A 99 -4.35 -0.81 4.98
N PRO A 100 -4.98 -1.99 5.13
CA PRO A 100 -6.39 -2.16 4.76
C PRO A 100 -7.32 -1.18 5.47
N GLU A 101 -7.06 -0.86 6.75
CA GLU A 101 -7.86 0.08 7.54
C GLU A 101 -7.89 1.49 6.95
N THR A 102 -6.84 1.87 6.23
CA THR A 102 -6.75 3.17 5.55
C THR A 102 -7.77 3.30 4.40
N GLU A 103 -8.30 2.19 3.90
CA GLU A 103 -9.36 2.18 2.88
C GLU A 103 -10.62 2.89 3.37
N LEU A 104 -10.90 2.86 4.67
CA LEU A 104 -12.04 3.54 5.28
C LEU A 104 -12.03 5.05 4.99
N ILE A 105 -10.86 5.68 4.91
CA ILE A 105 -10.75 7.12 4.57
C ILE A 105 -11.38 7.38 3.20
N VAL A 106 -11.06 6.55 2.21
CA VAL A 106 -11.62 6.68 0.86
C VAL A 106 -13.12 6.43 0.85
N ASP A 107 -13.61 5.45 1.62
CA ASP A 107 -15.03 5.16 1.72
C ASP A 107 -15.81 6.30 2.38
N ILE A 108 -15.23 6.97 3.39
CA ILE A 108 -15.80 8.17 4.00
C ILE A 108 -15.93 9.28 2.95
N VAL A 109 -14.87 9.54 2.17
CA VAL A 109 -14.92 10.55 1.09
C VAL A 109 -16.00 10.20 0.06
N PHE A 110 -16.14 8.92 -0.31
CA PHE A 110 -17.18 8.47 -1.24
C PHE A 110 -18.60 8.65 -0.69
N ASN A 111 -18.76 8.57 0.61
CA ASN A 111 -20.07 8.80 1.26
C ASN A 111 -20.40 10.30 1.36
N ILE A 112 -19.42 11.16 1.54
CA ILE A 112 -19.59 12.63 1.57
C ILE A 112 -19.85 13.15 0.15
N PHE A 113 -18.98 12.82 -0.79
CA PHE A 113 -19.02 13.29 -2.18
C PHE A 113 -19.53 12.18 -3.09
N ARG A 114 -20.85 11.94 -3.06
CA ARG A 114 -21.48 10.81 -3.79
C ARG A 114 -21.47 10.97 -5.31
N ASN A 115 -21.48 12.22 -5.80
CA ASN A 115 -21.46 12.50 -7.23
C ASN A 115 -20.04 12.49 -7.76
N LYS A 116 -19.67 11.48 -8.52
CA LYS A 116 -18.33 11.32 -9.13
C LYS A 116 -17.99 12.36 -10.21
N SER A 117 -18.98 13.16 -10.64
CA SER A 117 -18.78 14.29 -11.56
C SER A 117 -18.48 15.60 -10.83
N GLU A 118 -18.41 15.60 -9.51
CA GLU A 118 -18.00 16.80 -8.76
C GLU A 118 -16.57 17.19 -9.06
N LYS A 119 -16.33 18.50 -9.09
CA LYS A 119 -15.01 19.09 -9.30
C LYS A 119 -14.42 19.46 -7.95
N LEU A 120 -13.83 18.51 -7.27
CA LEU A 120 -13.22 18.71 -5.97
C LEU A 120 -11.78 19.22 -6.10
N TYR A 121 -11.40 20.13 -5.20
CA TYR A 121 -10.01 20.45 -4.92
C TYR A 121 -9.64 19.75 -3.61
N PHE A 122 -8.78 18.74 -3.68
CA PHE A 122 -8.38 18.00 -2.50
C PHE A 122 -6.87 17.99 -2.29
N ALA A 123 -6.46 17.88 -1.04
CA ALA A 123 -5.07 17.69 -0.66
C ALA A 123 -4.91 16.44 0.22
N GLU A 124 -3.82 15.70 0.02
CA GLU A 124 -3.35 14.66 0.94
C GLU A 124 -2.01 15.08 1.53
N LEU A 125 -1.90 15.00 2.86
CA LEU A 125 -0.70 15.31 3.63
C LEU A 125 -0.05 13.99 4.09
N GLY A 126 1.24 13.78 3.77
CA GLY A 126 1.93 12.53 4.07
C GLY A 126 1.47 11.39 3.16
N THR A 127 1.56 11.57 1.84
CA THR A 127 0.96 10.64 0.86
C THR A 127 1.65 9.28 0.77
N GLY A 128 2.92 9.17 1.18
CA GLY A 128 3.67 7.92 1.12
C GLY A 128 3.67 7.29 -0.27
N SER A 129 3.03 6.13 -0.43
CA SER A 129 2.90 5.44 -1.73
C SER A 129 1.91 6.07 -2.70
N GLY A 130 1.14 7.09 -2.28
CA GLY A 130 0.09 7.72 -3.06
C GLY A 130 -1.26 7.00 -3.03
N ALA A 131 -1.44 6.01 -2.15
CA ALA A 131 -2.61 5.11 -2.18
C ALA A 131 -3.94 5.87 -2.14
N ILE A 132 -4.13 6.79 -1.17
CA ILE A 132 -5.38 7.54 -0.99
C ILE A 132 -5.57 8.52 -2.13
N SER A 133 -4.57 9.38 -2.41
CA SER A 133 -4.67 10.42 -3.44
C SER A 133 -4.90 9.85 -4.83
N ILE A 134 -4.28 8.71 -5.17
CA ILE A 134 -4.50 8.02 -6.44
C ILE A 134 -5.91 7.47 -6.52
N ALA A 135 -6.41 6.80 -5.47
CA ALA A 135 -7.78 6.28 -5.44
C ALA A 135 -8.80 7.40 -5.65
N LEU A 136 -8.61 8.55 -5.01
CA LEU A 136 -9.49 9.71 -5.18
C LEU A 136 -9.38 10.34 -6.57
N ALA A 137 -8.16 10.50 -7.09
CA ALA A 137 -7.96 11.06 -8.44
C ALA A 137 -8.63 10.21 -9.52
N LEU A 138 -8.61 8.88 -9.39
CA LEU A 138 -9.29 7.96 -10.30
C LEU A 138 -10.82 8.01 -10.15
N ALA A 139 -11.29 8.08 -8.91
CA ALA A 139 -12.73 8.10 -8.63
C ALA A 139 -13.41 9.42 -9.03
N TYR A 140 -12.67 10.54 -8.97
CA TYR A 140 -13.15 11.89 -9.29
C TYR A 140 -12.32 12.51 -10.43
N PRO A 141 -12.52 12.09 -11.68
CA PRO A 141 -11.66 12.47 -12.81
C PRO A 141 -11.70 13.97 -13.16
N LEU A 142 -12.74 14.70 -12.75
CA LEU A 142 -12.86 16.14 -12.96
C LEU A 142 -12.27 16.98 -11.83
N SER A 143 -11.82 16.33 -10.75
CA SER A 143 -11.22 16.96 -9.58
C SER A 143 -9.75 17.27 -9.80
N LYS A 144 -9.19 18.11 -8.93
CA LYS A 144 -7.76 18.42 -8.88
C LYS A 144 -7.23 18.10 -7.50
N GLY A 145 -6.26 17.19 -7.44
CA GLY A 145 -5.60 16.77 -6.21
C GLY A 145 -4.17 17.29 -6.11
N VAL A 146 -3.73 17.52 -4.88
CA VAL A 146 -2.33 17.75 -4.54
C VAL A 146 -1.95 16.80 -3.41
N ALA A 147 -0.96 15.96 -3.64
CA ALA A 147 -0.43 15.03 -2.65
C ALA A 147 0.94 15.54 -2.18
N THR A 148 1.13 15.64 -0.86
CA THR A 148 2.38 16.14 -0.31
C THR A 148 3.06 15.08 0.55
N ASP A 149 4.38 15.12 0.58
CA ASP A 149 5.19 14.33 1.50
C ASP A 149 6.48 15.09 1.83
N ILE A 150 7.04 14.84 3.00
CA ILE A 150 8.34 15.41 3.37
C ILE A 150 9.49 14.66 2.71
N ASP A 151 9.29 13.39 2.35
CA ASP A 151 10.30 12.51 1.74
C ASP A 151 10.15 12.54 0.20
N GLN A 152 11.17 13.04 -0.48
CA GLN A 152 11.23 13.08 -1.94
C GLN A 152 11.22 11.67 -2.56
N ASP A 153 11.83 10.68 -1.92
CA ASP A 153 11.84 9.29 -2.40
C ASP A 153 10.40 8.70 -2.37
N ALA A 154 9.61 9.05 -1.34
CA ALA A 154 8.20 8.66 -1.26
C ALA A 154 7.39 9.26 -2.41
N LEU A 155 7.59 10.56 -2.70
CA LEU A 155 6.91 11.23 -3.82
C LEU A 155 7.28 10.65 -5.19
N GLU A 156 8.52 10.20 -5.37
CA GLU A 156 8.89 9.50 -6.61
C GLU A 156 8.14 8.18 -6.77
N ILE A 157 7.95 7.44 -5.67
CA ILE A 157 7.17 6.19 -5.69
C ILE A 157 5.71 6.49 -5.97
N ALA A 158 5.12 7.48 -5.28
CA ALA A 158 3.74 7.92 -5.49
C ALA A 158 3.50 8.37 -6.95
N THR A 159 4.42 9.14 -7.50
CA THR A 159 4.37 9.60 -8.90
C THR A 159 4.39 8.41 -9.88
N LYS A 160 5.30 7.44 -9.65
CA LYS A 160 5.37 6.22 -10.47
C LYS A 160 4.07 5.40 -10.36
N ASN A 161 3.51 5.31 -9.15
CA ASN A 161 2.23 4.62 -8.92
C ASN A 161 1.09 5.30 -9.67
N TYR A 162 1.01 6.62 -9.61
CA TYR A 162 -0.02 7.38 -10.33
C TYR A 162 0.09 7.22 -11.85
N ILE A 163 1.28 7.35 -12.42
CA ILE A 163 1.52 7.17 -13.86
C ILE A 163 1.12 5.76 -14.32
N ASN A 164 1.40 4.74 -13.51
CA ASN A 164 1.04 3.36 -13.82
C ASN A 164 -0.46 3.07 -13.68
N SER A 165 -1.16 3.82 -12.84
CA SER A 165 -2.59 3.62 -12.55
C SER A 165 -3.51 4.47 -13.42
N SER A 166 -3.02 5.57 -13.98
CA SER A 166 -3.85 6.56 -14.70
C SER A 166 -3.11 7.21 -15.85
N LYS A 167 -3.89 7.54 -16.89
CA LYS A 167 -3.46 8.47 -17.96
C LYS A 167 -3.91 9.92 -17.70
N GLN A 168 -4.56 10.17 -16.56
CA GLN A 168 -5.04 11.49 -16.17
C GLN A 168 -3.88 12.35 -15.64
N SER A 169 -4.09 13.66 -15.59
CA SER A 169 -3.13 14.63 -15.06
C SER A 169 -3.74 15.51 -13.96
N ASN A 170 -4.71 14.95 -13.24
CA ASN A 170 -5.49 15.67 -12.23
C ASN A 170 -4.91 15.58 -10.81
N LEU A 171 -3.75 14.94 -10.62
CA LEU A 171 -3.04 14.82 -9.35
C LEU A 171 -1.62 15.35 -9.49
N LYS A 172 -1.20 16.24 -8.57
CA LYS A 172 0.16 16.77 -8.47
C LYS A 172 0.82 16.29 -7.19
N PHE A 173 2.15 16.15 -7.21
CA PHE A 173 2.96 15.78 -6.06
C PHE A 173 3.90 16.91 -5.71
N CYS A 174 3.95 17.31 -4.43
CA CYS A 174 4.75 18.44 -3.94
C CYS A 174 5.51 18.03 -2.68
N CYS A 175 6.84 18.25 -2.69
CA CYS A 175 7.68 17.98 -1.52
C CYS A 175 7.56 19.15 -0.52
N GLY A 176 7.39 18.82 0.75
CA GLY A 176 7.41 19.82 1.82
C GLY A 176 6.75 19.32 3.11
N ASN A 177 6.89 20.14 4.13
CA ASN A 177 6.39 19.83 5.47
C ASN A 177 4.94 20.28 5.61
N TRP A 178 4.04 19.33 5.87
CA TRP A 178 2.60 19.57 6.11
C TRP A 178 1.99 20.52 5.07
N TRP A 179 1.49 21.68 5.52
CA TRP A 179 0.80 22.69 4.71
C TRP A 179 1.72 23.57 3.87
N SER A 180 3.03 23.60 4.14
CA SER A 180 3.94 24.54 3.48
C SER A 180 3.92 24.49 1.94
N PRO A 181 3.77 23.33 1.27
CA PRO A 181 3.64 23.31 -0.19
C PRO A 181 2.27 23.75 -0.71
N LEU A 182 1.31 23.97 0.19
CA LEU A 182 -0.11 24.21 -0.13
C LEU A 182 -0.55 25.68 0.08
N GLU A 183 0.35 26.60 0.37
CA GLU A 183 0.02 28.02 0.61
C GLU A 183 -0.84 28.62 -0.52
N SER A 184 -0.55 28.30 -1.78
CA SER A 184 -1.32 28.78 -2.95
C SER A 184 -2.75 28.18 -3.03
N PHE A 185 -3.07 27.18 -2.23
CA PHE A 185 -4.37 26.50 -2.17
C PHE A 185 -5.21 26.93 -0.97
N GLN A 186 -4.70 27.84 -0.13
CA GLN A 186 -5.42 28.35 1.03
C GLN A 186 -6.81 28.90 0.63
N GLY A 187 -7.85 28.46 1.33
CA GLY A 187 -9.24 28.82 1.05
C GLY A 187 -9.84 28.24 -0.24
N LYS A 188 -9.15 27.30 -0.91
CA LYS A 188 -9.61 26.70 -2.17
C LYS A 188 -9.87 25.20 -2.09
N LEU A 189 -9.45 24.54 -0.99
CA LEU A 189 -9.63 23.10 -0.82
C LEU A 189 -11.04 22.79 -0.32
N ASP A 190 -11.68 21.83 -0.97
CA ASP A 190 -12.95 21.24 -0.52
C ASP A 190 -12.70 20.10 0.46
N LEU A 191 -11.51 19.49 0.42
CA LEU A 191 -11.16 18.33 1.22
C LEU A 191 -9.66 18.30 1.52
N ALA A 192 -9.30 18.08 2.78
CA ALA A 192 -7.95 17.77 3.21
C ALA A 192 -7.94 16.42 3.93
N ILE A 193 -6.95 15.58 3.62
CA ILE A 193 -6.84 14.22 4.12
C ILE A 193 -5.43 13.99 4.62
N SER A 194 -5.31 13.22 5.69
CA SER A 194 -4.02 12.72 6.16
C SER A 194 -4.19 11.39 6.87
N ASN A 195 -3.23 10.50 6.67
CA ASN A 195 -2.95 9.37 7.55
C ASN A 195 -1.56 9.60 8.16
N PRO A 196 -1.44 10.47 9.19
CA PRO A 196 -0.16 10.92 9.70
C PRO A 196 0.55 9.84 10.51
N PRO A 197 1.86 9.95 10.75
CA PRO A 197 2.57 9.12 11.72
C PRO A 197 2.06 9.43 13.14
N TYR A 198 1.52 8.42 13.82
CA TYR A 198 0.86 8.59 15.13
C TYR A 198 1.40 7.67 16.23
N ILE A 199 2.42 6.86 15.97
CA ILE A 199 2.92 5.90 16.96
C ILE A 199 3.82 6.60 17.99
N PRO A 200 3.51 6.50 19.30
CA PRO A 200 4.38 7.02 20.36
C PRO A 200 5.73 6.33 20.36
N LYS A 201 6.77 7.05 20.80
CA LYS A 201 8.13 6.52 20.86
C LYS A 201 8.22 5.20 21.63
N ASP A 202 7.57 5.12 22.78
CA ASP A 202 7.59 3.93 23.65
C ASP A 202 6.89 2.73 23.01
N THR A 203 5.85 2.99 22.20
CA THR A 203 5.14 1.97 21.42
C THR A 203 5.95 1.56 20.19
N TYR A 204 6.62 2.51 19.53
CA TYR A 204 7.49 2.24 18.38
C TYR A 204 8.58 1.21 18.75
N GLU A 205 9.17 1.32 19.94
CA GLU A 205 10.20 0.37 20.39
C GLU A 205 9.69 -1.07 20.55
N LYS A 206 8.38 -1.24 20.72
CA LYS A 206 7.70 -2.54 20.89
C LYS A 206 7.12 -3.10 19.59
N LEU A 207 7.23 -2.39 18.47
CA LEU A 207 6.72 -2.85 17.19
C LEU A 207 7.38 -4.16 16.74
N PRO A 208 6.68 -4.99 15.95
CA PRO A 208 7.26 -6.16 15.31
C PRO A 208 8.52 -5.78 14.52
N LYS A 209 9.50 -6.69 14.51
CA LYS A 209 10.78 -6.46 13.81
C LYS A 209 10.60 -6.12 12.32
N GLU A 210 9.63 -6.73 11.67
CA GLU A 210 9.26 -6.45 10.28
C GLU A 210 8.94 -4.98 10.04
N VAL A 211 8.13 -4.39 10.92
CA VAL A 211 7.74 -2.98 10.84
C VAL A 211 8.91 -2.08 11.23
N LYS A 212 9.51 -2.33 12.40
CA LYS A 212 10.54 -1.47 12.98
C LYS A 212 11.81 -1.37 12.14
N ASN A 213 12.23 -2.49 11.53
CA ASN A 213 13.50 -2.57 10.81
C ASN A 213 13.39 -2.20 9.33
N PHE A 214 12.21 -2.28 8.75
CA PHE A 214 12.05 -2.15 7.30
C PHE A 214 11.16 -1.00 6.88
N GLU A 215 10.13 -0.65 7.67
CA GLU A 215 9.25 0.46 7.30
C GLU A 215 9.85 1.81 7.70
N PRO A 216 9.61 2.89 6.94
CA PRO A 216 10.24 4.18 7.20
C PRO A 216 9.78 4.76 8.54
N LYS A 217 10.74 5.03 9.43
CA LYS A 217 10.47 5.56 10.78
C LYS A 217 9.67 6.86 10.74
N VAL A 218 9.93 7.70 9.74
CA VAL A 218 9.23 8.98 9.55
C VAL A 218 7.73 8.79 9.30
N ALA A 219 7.32 7.67 8.72
CA ALA A 219 5.91 7.36 8.45
C ALA A 219 5.19 6.70 9.64
N LEU A 220 5.93 6.32 10.70
CA LEU A 220 5.37 5.61 11.85
C LEU A 220 5.38 6.46 13.12
N LEU A 221 6.53 7.10 13.40
CA LEU A 221 6.75 7.78 14.67
C LEU A 221 6.07 9.15 14.68
N GLY A 222 5.03 9.29 15.49
CA GLY A 222 4.39 10.57 15.78
C GLY A 222 5.33 11.50 16.56
N GLY A 223 5.44 12.76 16.12
CA GLY A 223 6.17 13.78 16.86
C GLY A 223 5.41 14.25 18.12
N CYS A 224 6.08 15.00 18.99
CA CYS A 224 5.46 15.54 20.22
C CYS A 224 4.19 16.39 19.95
N LEU A 225 4.09 17.03 18.79
CA LEU A 225 2.98 17.91 18.44
C LEU A 225 1.65 17.17 18.17
N LEU A 226 1.68 15.89 17.78
CA LEU A 226 0.46 15.09 17.59
C LEU A 226 -0.19 14.65 18.90
N TYR A 227 0.53 14.73 20.02
CA TYR A 227 0.02 14.37 21.35
C TYR A 227 -0.36 15.60 22.19
N THR A 228 -0.04 16.81 21.74
CA THR A 228 -0.31 18.05 22.48
C THR A 228 -1.40 18.92 21.87
N SER A 229 -1.82 18.60 20.66
CA SER A 229 -2.97 19.21 20.02
C SER A 229 -4.10 18.19 19.94
N ASP A 230 -5.02 18.20 20.86
CA ASP A 230 -6.40 17.82 20.58
C ASP A 230 -6.88 18.80 19.50
N ALA A 231 -6.70 18.42 18.24
CA ALA A 231 -7.07 19.25 17.08
C ALA A 231 -8.60 19.41 16.94
N ALA A 232 -9.34 19.13 18.00
CA ALA A 232 -10.79 19.25 18.08
C ALA A 232 -11.25 20.50 18.89
N ASP A 233 -10.33 21.26 19.50
CA ASP A 233 -10.69 22.36 20.41
C ASP A 233 -10.25 23.77 19.93
N ASP A 234 -9.87 23.94 18.65
CA ASP A 234 -9.63 25.27 18.04
C ASP A 234 -10.56 25.52 16.84
#